data_f772379152ce7e689beaef931b3b3a1f
#
_entry.id   f772379152ce7e689beaef931b3b3a1f
#
_cell.length_a   1.000
_cell.length_b   1.000
_cell.length_c   1.000
_cell.angle_alpha   90.00
_cell.angle_beta   90.00
_cell.angle_gamma   90.00
#
_symmetry.space_group_name_H-M   'P 1'
#
loop_
_entity.id
_entity.type
_entity.pdbx_description
1 polymer ?
#
loop_
_entity_poly.entity_id
_entity_poly.type
_entity_poly.pdbx_seq_one_letter_code
_entity_poly.pdbx_strand_id
1 'polypeptide(L)'
;MKNLIWTDNLNTGIDVIDKQHKRIVEYINNLYGALSNKADKTAVRDVIDELVDYTMTHFAFEEGMLDEYDYAQLDAHKALHEQFAAQVRELRDRFDSSEDASVELNNLMVTWLFNHILHEDAKYVPFIPKSRH
;
A
#
# COMPACT_ATOMS: atom_id res chain seq x y z
N MET A 1 -11.40 -12.70 -1.40
CA MET A 1 -9.99 -12.42 -1.67
C MET A 1 -9.81 -12.06 -3.14
N LYS A 2 -9.03 -11.07 -3.45
CA LYS A 2 -8.91 -10.53 -4.80
C LYS A 2 -7.45 -10.37 -5.21
N ASN A 3 -7.20 -10.64 -6.49
CA ASN A 3 -5.98 -10.26 -7.19
C ASN A 3 -6.14 -8.82 -7.70
N LEU A 4 -5.05 -8.05 -7.76
CA LEU A 4 -5.10 -6.67 -8.22
C LEU A 4 -4.32 -6.52 -9.51
N ILE A 5 -4.97 -5.92 -10.52
CA ILE A 5 -4.36 -5.68 -11.83
C ILE A 5 -4.14 -4.17 -11.98
N TRP A 6 -2.92 -3.78 -12.35
CA TRP A 6 -2.59 -2.39 -12.61
C TRP A 6 -3.31 -1.90 -13.86
N THR A 7 -3.93 -0.73 -13.76
CA THR A 7 -4.57 -0.05 -14.89
C THR A 7 -4.03 1.37 -15.00
N ASP A 8 -4.12 1.97 -16.19
CA ASP A 8 -3.53 3.28 -16.45
C ASP A 8 -4.11 4.39 -15.58
N ASN A 9 -5.35 4.25 -15.12
CA ASN A 9 -5.96 5.25 -14.24
C ASN A 9 -5.33 5.28 -12.84
N LEU A 10 -4.52 4.32 -12.50
CA LEU A 10 -3.75 4.31 -11.25
C LEU A 10 -2.43 5.07 -11.36
N ASN A 11 -2.01 5.45 -12.57
CA ASN A 11 -0.78 6.21 -12.76
C ASN A 11 -0.96 7.64 -12.27
N THR A 12 -0.03 8.09 -11.41
CA THR A 12 0.01 9.47 -10.95
C THR A 12 0.76 10.37 -11.94
N GLY A 13 1.60 9.78 -12.77
CA GLY A 13 2.52 10.50 -13.63
C GLY A 13 3.85 10.82 -12.95
N ILE A 14 3.97 10.54 -11.66
CA ILE A 14 5.22 10.67 -10.91
C ILE A 14 5.89 9.31 -10.93
N ASP A 15 6.92 9.16 -11.74
CA ASP A 15 7.50 7.86 -12.05
C ASP A 15 7.92 7.06 -10.81
N VAL A 16 8.60 7.69 -9.86
CA VAL A 16 9.06 7.01 -8.64
C VAL A 16 7.87 6.52 -7.80
N ILE A 17 6.80 7.31 -7.73
CA ILE A 17 5.60 6.93 -6.98
C ILE A 17 4.89 5.77 -7.68
N ASP A 18 4.75 5.85 -8.99
CA ASP A 18 4.09 4.80 -9.77
C ASP A 18 4.85 3.47 -9.66
N LYS A 19 6.17 3.51 -9.68
CA LYS A 19 6.98 2.31 -9.47
C LYS A 19 6.76 1.69 -8.09
N GLN A 20 6.67 2.52 -7.06
CA GLN A 20 6.43 2.04 -5.70
C GLN A 20 5.02 1.46 -5.56
N HIS A 21 4.01 2.10 -6.14
CA HIS A 21 2.64 1.58 -6.15
C HIS A 21 2.58 0.22 -6.86
N LYS A 22 3.23 0.08 -8.01
CA LYS A 22 3.28 -1.20 -8.73
C LYS A 22 3.97 -2.28 -7.89
N ARG A 23 4.98 -1.91 -7.14
CA ARG A 23 5.66 -2.86 -6.26
C ARG A 23 4.76 -3.34 -5.12
N ILE A 24 3.96 -2.44 -4.55
CA ILE A 24 2.96 -2.83 -3.55
C ILE A 24 1.95 -3.81 -4.15
N VAL A 25 1.50 -3.54 -5.38
CA VAL A 25 0.58 -4.44 -6.09
C VAL A 25 1.21 -5.83 -6.25
N GLU A 26 2.49 -5.92 -6.58
CA GLU A 26 3.18 -7.20 -6.66
C GLU A 26 3.15 -7.95 -5.33
N TYR A 27 3.42 -7.25 -4.21
CA TYR A 27 3.37 -7.86 -2.88
C TYR A 27 1.96 -8.30 -2.51
N ILE A 28 0.94 -7.51 -2.86
CA ILE A 28 -0.46 -7.90 -2.63
C ILE A 28 -0.78 -9.19 -3.39
N ASN A 29 -0.34 -9.27 -4.64
CA ASN A 29 -0.58 -10.44 -5.48
C ASN A 29 0.23 -11.65 -5.01
N ASN A 30 1.40 -11.44 -4.43
CA ASN A 30 2.17 -12.51 -3.80
C ASN A 30 1.42 -13.10 -2.62
N LEU A 31 0.77 -12.25 -1.80
CA LEU A 31 -0.04 -12.72 -0.70
C LEU A 31 -1.26 -13.50 -1.22
N TYR A 32 -1.93 -12.97 -2.23
CA TYR A 32 -3.04 -13.65 -2.88
C TYR A 32 -2.62 -15.05 -3.36
N GLY A 33 -1.48 -15.14 -4.04
CA GLY A 33 -0.95 -16.41 -4.55
C GLY A 33 -0.62 -17.39 -3.45
N ALA A 34 0.02 -16.92 -2.37
CA ALA A 34 0.35 -17.78 -1.24
C ALA A 34 -0.90 -18.36 -0.58
N LEU A 35 -1.93 -17.53 -0.40
CA LEU A 35 -3.20 -17.96 0.19
C LEU A 35 -3.95 -18.92 -0.75
N SER A 36 -3.97 -18.64 -2.05
CA SER A 36 -4.65 -19.48 -3.04
C SER A 36 -3.98 -20.85 -3.17
N ASN A 37 -2.66 -20.91 -3.02
CA ASN A 37 -1.90 -22.16 -3.11
C ASN A 37 -1.78 -22.87 -1.76
N LYS A 38 -2.44 -22.36 -0.74
CA LYS A 38 -2.43 -22.92 0.62
C LYS A 38 -1.00 -23.10 1.17
N ALA A 39 -0.16 -22.08 0.95
CA ALA A 39 1.19 -22.06 1.50
C ALA A 39 1.14 -22.19 3.03
N ASP A 40 2.21 -22.70 3.62
CA ASP A 40 2.23 -22.87 5.06
C ASP A 40 2.26 -21.50 5.78
N LYS A 41 1.98 -21.53 7.07
CA LYS A 41 1.84 -20.32 7.88
C LYS A 41 3.11 -19.46 7.86
N THR A 42 4.29 -20.08 7.91
CA THR A 42 5.57 -19.37 7.89
C THR A 42 5.76 -18.63 6.56
N ALA A 43 5.45 -19.29 5.43
CA ALA A 43 5.56 -18.68 4.12
C ALA A 43 4.59 -17.51 3.98
N VAL A 44 3.36 -17.66 4.44
CA VAL A 44 2.36 -16.58 4.41
C VAL A 44 2.81 -15.41 5.27
N ARG A 45 3.34 -15.68 6.46
CA ARG A 45 3.85 -14.65 7.37
C ARG A 45 4.98 -13.86 6.72
N ASP A 46 5.91 -14.51 6.03
CA ASP A 46 7.02 -13.83 5.37
C ASP A 46 6.50 -12.89 4.30
N VAL A 47 5.50 -13.31 3.54
CA VAL A 47 4.89 -12.45 2.51
C VAL A 47 4.18 -11.26 3.14
N ILE A 48 3.45 -11.47 4.24
CA ILE A 48 2.79 -10.39 4.99
C ILE A 48 3.83 -9.37 5.47
N ASP A 49 4.92 -9.84 6.06
CA ASP A 49 5.95 -8.95 6.58
C ASP A 49 6.59 -8.11 5.47
N GLU A 50 6.89 -8.71 4.32
CA GLU A 50 7.41 -7.97 3.17
C GLU A 50 6.43 -6.91 2.68
N LEU A 51 5.15 -7.25 2.58
CA LEU A 51 4.10 -6.33 2.13
C LEU A 51 3.97 -5.16 3.08
N VAL A 52 3.90 -5.42 4.38
CA VAL A 52 3.74 -4.38 5.40
C VAL A 52 4.96 -3.47 5.43
N ASP A 53 6.16 -4.05 5.45
CA ASP A 53 7.39 -3.27 5.52
C ASP A 53 7.56 -2.37 4.30
N TYR A 54 7.29 -2.87 3.11
CA TYR A 54 7.38 -2.06 1.89
C TYR A 54 6.35 -0.94 1.88
N THR A 55 5.13 -1.23 2.32
CA THR A 55 4.06 -0.24 2.38
C THR A 55 4.43 0.91 3.32
N MET A 56 4.98 0.59 4.50
CA MET A 56 5.42 1.62 5.45
C MET A 56 6.60 2.44 4.90
N THR A 57 7.52 1.81 4.19
CA THR A 57 8.64 2.48 3.54
C THR A 57 8.13 3.45 2.45
N HIS A 58 7.16 3.01 1.66
CA HIS A 58 6.53 3.86 0.65
C HIS A 58 5.84 5.06 1.28
N PHE A 59 5.10 4.87 2.37
CA PHE A 59 4.45 5.98 3.06
C PHE A 59 5.46 7.02 3.53
N ALA A 60 6.57 6.57 4.11
CA ALA A 60 7.62 7.47 4.57
C ALA A 60 8.24 8.25 3.40
N PHE A 61 8.48 7.59 2.27
CA PHE A 61 9.00 8.25 1.07
C PHE A 61 8.04 9.32 0.55
N GLU A 62 6.76 8.95 0.43
CA GLU A 62 5.73 9.86 -0.08
C GLU A 62 5.57 11.08 0.82
N GLU A 63 5.52 10.86 2.14
CA GLU A 63 5.41 11.96 3.10
C GLU A 63 6.62 12.89 3.04
N GLY A 64 7.82 12.34 2.88
CA GLY A 64 9.03 13.13 2.70
C GLY A 64 9.01 13.99 1.44
N MET A 65 8.50 13.42 0.34
CA MET A 65 8.32 14.15 -0.91
C MET A 65 7.32 15.29 -0.75
N LEU A 66 6.18 15.01 -0.11
CA LEU A 66 5.15 16.03 0.10
C LEU A 66 5.64 17.15 1.00
N ASP A 67 6.46 16.83 2.01
CA ASP A 67 7.09 17.83 2.87
C ASP A 67 8.07 18.68 2.08
N GLU A 68 8.88 18.07 1.24
CA GLU A 68 9.85 18.78 0.38
C GLU A 68 9.19 19.85 -0.49
N TYR A 69 8.00 19.56 -1.00
CA TYR A 69 7.27 20.47 -1.88
C TYR A 69 6.18 21.27 -1.17
N ASP A 70 6.22 21.31 0.16
CA ASP A 70 5.32 22.13 1.00
C ASP A 70 3.83 21.88 0.71
N TYR A 71 3.46 20.59 0.53
CA TYR A 71 2.08 20.24 0.26
C TYR A 71 1.18 20.62 1.45
N ALA A 72 0.19 21.50 1.19
CA ALA A 72 -0.66 22.06 2.24
C ALA A 72 -1.49 21.01 3.00
N GLN A 73 -1.82 19.88 2.35
CA GLN A 73 -2.61 18.81 2.95
C GLN A 73 -1.76 17.66 3.49
N LEU A 74 -0.47 17.90 3.74
CA LEU A 74 0.44 16.85 4.21
C LEU A 74 -0.05 16.19 5.51
N ASP A 75 -0.48 16.99 6.48
CA ASP A 75 -0.92 16.44 7.77
C ASP A 75 -2.14 15.53 7.61
N ALA A 76 -3.09 15.94 6.76
CA ALA A 76 -4.26 15.11 6.46
C ALA A 76 -3.85 13.81 5.77
N HIS A 77 -2.89 13.87 4.83
CA HIS A 77 -2.38 12.71 4.12
C HIS A 77 -1.69 11.73 5.07
N LYS A 78 -0.85 12.26 5.98
CA LYS A 78 -0.20 11.45 7.03
C LYS A 78 -1.22 10.76 7.94
N ALA A 79 -2.30 11.46 8.31
CA ALA A 79 -3.34 10.89 9.15
C ALA A 79 -4.01 9.68 8.48
N LEU A 80 -4.25 9.75 7.18
CA LEU A 80 -4.79 8.61 6.42
C LEU A 80 -3.84 7.41 6.43
N HIS A 81 -2.54 7.68 6.23
CA HIS A 81 -1.51 6.64 6.29
C HIS A 81 -1.47 5.98 7.67
N GLU A 82 -1.52 6.78 8.74
CA GLU A 82 -1.48 6.26 10.12
C GLU A 82 -2.67 5.39 10.47
N GLN A 83 -3.87 5.81 10.05
CA GLN A 83 -5.09 5.03 10.27
C GLN A 83 -4.99 3.68 9.58
N PHE A 84 -4.53 3.67 8.34
CA PHE A 84 -4.38 2.43 7.58
C PHE A 84 -3.29 1.55 8.20
N ALA A 85 -2.15 2.13 8.57
CA ALA A 85 -1.05 1.41 9.18
C ALA A 85 -1.48 0.70 10.48
N ALA A 86 -2.31 1.36 11.28
CA ALA A 86 -2.84 0.75 12.51
C ALA A 86 -3.70 -0.48 12.20
N GLN A 87 -4.56 -0.40 11.19
CA GLN A 87 -5.39 -1.53 10.77
C GLN A 87 -4.55 -2.69 10.24
N VAL A 88 -3.54 -2.39 9.45
CA VAL A 88 -2.64 -3.39 8.87
C VAL A 88 -1.87 -4.11 9.97
N ARG A 89 -1.33 -3.37 10.94
CA ARG A 89 -0.58 -3.95 12.04
C ARG A 89 -1.46 -4.84 12.92
N GLU A 90 -2.69 -4.43 13.17
CA GLU A 90 -3.65 -5.24 13.92
C GLU A 90 -3.90 -6.57 13.21
N LEU A 91 -4.14 -6.54 11.92
CA LEU A 91 -4.39 -7.76 11.15
C LEU A 91 -3.17 -8.66 11.11
N ARG A 92 -1.97 -8.07 10.95
CA ARG A 92 -0.73 -8.84 11.00
C ARG A 92 -0.55 -9.53 12.34
N ASP A 93 -0.83 -8.83 13.44
CA ASP A 93 -0.70 -9.40 14.78
C ASP A 93 -1.74 -10.49 15.03
N ARG A 94 -2.99 -10.30 14.53
CA ARG A 94 -4.04 -11.30 14.65
C ARG A 94 -3.76 -12.57 13.84
N PHE A 95 -2.92 -12.48 12.82
CA PHE A 95 -2.59 -13.64 11.99
C PHE A 95 -2.00 -14.80 12.81
N ASP A 96 -1.30 -14.50 13.91
CA ASP A 96 -0.73 -15.52 14.77
C ASP A 96 -1.80 -16.41 15.43
N SER A 97 -2.97 -15.84 15.71
CA SER A 97 -4.07 -16.55 16.37
C SER A 97 -5.20 -16.91 15.41
N SER A 98 -5.26 -16.27 14.23
CA SER A 98 -6.32 -16.50 13.25
C SER A 98 -5.80 -16.32 11.83
N GLU A 99 -5.76 -17.40 11.07
CA GLU A 99 -5.32 -17.35 9.67
C GLU A 99 -6.27 -16.55 8.79
N ASP A 100 -7.54 -16.39 9.20
CA ASP A 100 -8.51 -15.58 8.46
C ASP A 100 -8.08 -14.12 8.38
N ALA A 101 -7.25 -13.65 9.33
CA ALA A 101 -6.72 -12.28 9.30
C ALA A 101 -5.91 -12.01 8.03
N SER A 102 -5.26 -13.03 7.45
CA SER A 102 -4.50 -12.86 6.21
C SER A 102 -5.41 -12.56 5.02
N VAL A 103 -6.58 -13.17 4.96
CA VAL A 103 -7.58 -12.88 3.93
C VAL A 103 -8.12 -11.47 4.10
N GLU A 104 -8.43 -11.09 5.33
CA GLU A 104 -8.89 -9.71 5.63
C GLU A 104 -7.83 -8.70 5.24
N LEU A 105 -6.55 -8.98 5.52
CA LEU A 105 -5.44 -8.09 5.16
C LEU A 105 -5.35 -7.93 3.65
N ASN A 106 -5.41 -9.03 2.91
CA ASN A 106 -5.37 -8.97 1.44
C ASN A 106 -6.51 -8.09 0.90
N ASN A 107 -7.72 -8.29 1.38
CA ASN A 107 -8.88 -7.51 0.94
C ASN A 107 -8.76 -6.05 1.32
N LEU A 108 -8.29 -5.77 2.53
CA LEU A 108 -8.07 -4.39 2.99
C LEU A 108 -7.05 -3.68 2.11
N MET A 109 -5.92 -4.34 1.81
CA MET A 109 -4.87 -3.76 0.98
C MET A 109 -5.37 -3.41 -0.42
N VAL A 110 -6.10 -4.33 -1.05
CA VAL A 110 -6.63 -4.09 -2.40
C VAL A 110 -7.58 -2.89 -2.40
N THR A 111 -8.55 -2.89 -1.51
CA THR A 111 -9.57 -1.85 -1.45
C THR A 111 -8.96 -0.51 -1.08
N TRP A 112 -8.13 -0.48 -0.03
CA TRP A 112 -7.55 0.77 0.45
C TRP A 112 -6.58 1.37 -0.56
N LEU A 113 -5.68 0.56 -1.12
CA LEU A 113 -4.68 1.05 -2.06
C LEU A 113 -5.33 1.67 -3.29
N PHE A 114 -6.32 0.97 -3.86
CA PHE A 114 -7.01 1.44 -5.05
C PHE A 114 -7.67 2.80 -4.79
N ASN A 115 -8.45 2.90 -3.71
CA ASN A 115 -9.15 4.14 -3.37
C ASN A 115 -8.18 5.27 -3.01
N HIS A 116 -7.11 4.95 -2.27
CA HIS A 116 -6.14 5.95 -1.86
C HIS A 116 -5.40 6.55 -3.05
N ILE A 117 -4.95 5.72 -3.99
CA ILE A 117 -4.26 6.21 -5.19
C ILE A 117 -5.21 7.07 -6.02
N LEU A 118 -6.43 6.60 -6.28
CA LEU A 118 -7.36 7.31 -7.16
C LEU A 118 -7.86 8.62 -6.57
N HIS A 119 -8.02 8.71 -5.25
CA HIS A 119 -8.68 9.85 -4.62
C HIS A 119 -7.74 10.71 -3.79
N GLU A 120 -6.82 10.12 -3.06
CA GLU A 120 -5.95 10.88 -2.15
C GLU A 120 -4.61 11.25 -2.80
N ASP A 121 -3.94 10.27 -3.41
CA ASP A 121 -2.66 10.56 -4.06
C ASP A 121 -2.85 11.46 -5.28
N ALA A 122 -3.94 11.31 -6.01
CA ALA A 122 -4.25 12.16 -7.15
C ALA A 122 -4.33 13.65 -6.77
N LYS A 123 -4.70 13.96 -5.53
CA LYS A 123 -4.81 15.36 -5.07
C LYS A 123 -3.49 16.09 -5.07
N TYR A 124 -2.38 15.42 -4.79
CA TYR A 124 -1.08 16.11 -4.71
C TYR A 124 -0.37 16.21 -6.06
N VAL A 125 -0.78 15.44 -7.05
CA VAL A 125 -0.10 15.37 -8.36
C VAL A 125 0.17 16.76 -8.98
N PRO A 126 -0.80 17.70 -9.00
CA PRO A 126 -0.57 19.02 -9.59
C PRO A 126 0.50 19.85 -8.87
N PHE A 127 0.84 19.48 -7.62
CA PHE A 127 1.77 20.24 -6.79
C PHE A 127 3.19 19.71 -6.85
N ILE A 128 3.42 18.58 -7.52
CA ILE A 128 4.74 17.95 -7.61
C ILE A 128 5.31 18.22 -9.00
N PRO A 129 6.53 18.81 -9.09
CA PRO A 129 7.14 19.10 -10.39
C PRO A 129 7.38 17.84 -11.22
N LYS A 130 7.13 17.94 -12.52
CA LYS A 130 7.34 16.81 -13.43
C LYS A 130 8.78 16.35 -13.52
N SER A 131 9.73 17.25 -13.26
CA SER A 131 11.14 16.91 -13.20
C SER A 131 11.47 15.90 -12.08
N ARG A 132 10.57 15.73 -11.12
CA ARG A 132 10.68 14.71 -10.07
C ARG A 132 10.51 13.29 -10.63
N HIS A 133 9.84 13.20 -11.75
CA HIS A 133 9.59 11.91 -12.40
C HIS A 133 10.88 11.24 -12.93
#